data_0f20938527bd0f123ff2347eb9546bf7
#
_entry.id   0f20938527bd0f123ff2347eb9546bf7
#
_cell.length_a   1.000
_cell.length_b   1.000
_cell.length_c   1.000
_cell.angle_alpha   90.00
_cell.angle_beta   90.00
_cell.angle_gamma   90.00
#
_symmetry.space_group_name_H-M   'P 1'
#
loop_
_entity.id
_entity.type
_entity.pdbx_description
1 polymer ?
#
loop_
_entity_poly.entity_id
_entity_poly.type
_entity_poly.pdbx_seq_one_letter_code
_entity_poly.pdbx_strand_id
1 'polypeptide(L)'
;MKKTISLLLLLLGFAFPQQITMKRPPKSLDKYYPPQSQKMEFLSNMFAMSTAFHGITLNINEGRWEKALDWARQLKKSYEESARMVPEWKDYFKPALADNLVKAVQSKNADSVIKASRELGQTCNKCHSDHQAVVKLYYHFPRYDKITIEDPVELQNLKTKDYMKRMANSMKSLQVFLMQGDVAKAKEHGDNFVERAKQLNTMCTKCHTSKASIESLAGRDYLTALDNLQRVLNAPQVSRETVFKHLSDIGQYCYRCHNVHLIPVLVQDALK
;
A
#
# COMPACT_ATOMS: atom_id res chain seq x y z
N MET A 1 -24.33 65.69 1.30
CA MET A 1 -23.92 64.48 0.57
C MET A 1 -23.19 63.54 1.54
N LYS A 2 -23.88 62.57 2.10
CA LYS A 2 -23.30 61.56 3.01
C LYS A 2 -22.88 60.34 2.16
N LYS A 3 -21.59 60.07 2.07
CA LYS A 3 -21.02 58.90 1.41
C LYS A 3 -21.13 57.69 2.36
N THR A 4 -22.04 56.78 2.07
CA THR A 4 -22.16 55.47 2.68
C THR A 4 -21.03 54.58 2.14
N ILE A 5 -20.05 54.22 2.96
CA ILE A 5 -19.04 53.23 2.66
C ILE A 5 -19.64 51.84 2.97
N SER A 6 -20.02 51.10 1.94
CA SER A 6 -20.40 49.67 2.06
C SER A 6 -19.17 48.85 2.34
N LEU A 7 -19.05 48.36 3.57
CA LEU A 7 -18.02 47.42 3.99
C LEU A 7 -18.43 46.01 3.49
N LEU A 8 -17.88 45.60 2.33
CA LEU A 8 -18.04 44.27 1.79
C LEU A 8 -17.16 43.31 2.62
N LEU A 9 -17.75 42.65 3.62
CA LEU A 9 -17.10 41.56 4.35
C LEU A 9 -16.90 40.37 3.38
N LEU A 10 -15.70 40.25 2.80
CA LEU A 10 -15.24 39.05 2.15
C LEU A 10 -15.12 37.94 3.22
N LEU A 11 -16.14 37.11 3.34
CA LEU A 11 -16.07 35.82 4.02
C LEU A 11 -15.13 34.92 3.19
N LEU A 12 -13.82 35.06 3.44
CA LEU A 12 -12.85 34.04 3.06
C LEU A 12 -13.18 32.80 3.89
N GLY A 13 -13.99 31.91 3.31
CA GLY A 13 -14.19 30.57 3.82
C GLY A 13 -12.82 29.89 3.82
N PHE A 14 -12.16 29.86 4.98
CA PHE A 14 -11.03 28.98 5.19
C PHE A 14 -11.56 27.54 5.06
N ALA A 15 -11.44 26.96 3.87
CA ALA A 15 -11.53 25.53 3.71
C ALA A 15 -10.36 24.94 4.50
N PHE A 16 -10.61 24.61 5.77
CA PHE A 16 -9.67 23.79 6.52
C PHE A 16 -9.52 22.47 5.74
N PRO A 17 -8.29 22.09 5.34
CA PRO A 17 -8.10 20.80 4.70
C PRO A 17 -8.64 19.75 5.68
N GLN A 18 -9.58 18.95 5.22
CA GLN A 18 -10.14 17.85 6.02
C GLN A 18 -9.00 16.89 6.34
N GLN A 19 -8.51 16.96 7.57
CA GLN A 19 -7.38 16.17 8.02
C GLN A 19 -7.86 14.72 8.14
N ILE A 20 -7.48 13.89 7.17
CA ILE A 20 -7.72 12.45 7.25
C ILE A 20 -6.72 11.87 8.25
N THR A 21 -7.18 11.61 9.47
CA THR A 21 -6.36 10.94 10.48
C THR A 21 -6.43 9.44 10.25
N MET A 22 -5.39 8.85 9.69
CA MET A 22 -5.26 7.40 9.62
C MET A 22 -4.84 6.88 11.00
N LYS A 23 -5.67 6.00 11.57
CA LYS A 23 -5.38 5.35 12.87
C LYS A 23 -4.71 4.01 12.62
N ARG A 24 -3.66 3.72 13.39
CA ARG A 24 -3.05 2.40 13.44
C ARG A 24 -4.12 1.32 13.71
N PRO A 25 -4.03 0.13 13.08
CA PRO A 25 -4.88 -1.00 13.45
C PRO A 25 -4.74 -1.34 14.94
N PRO A 26 -5.79 -1.85 15.58
CA PRO A 26 -5.73 -2.28 16.97
C PRO A 26 -4.65 -3.32 17.24
N LYS A 27 -4.00 -3.25 18.39
CA LYS A 27 -2.95 -4.22 18.78
C LYS A 27 -3.46 -5.66 18.85
N SER A 28 -4.75 -5.85 19.19
CA SER A 28 -5.38 -7.18 19.21
C SER A 28 -5.34 -7.86 17.84
N LEU A 29 -5.24 -7.09 16.76
CA LEU A 29 -5.16 -7.61 15.41
C LEU A 29 -3.76 -8.17 15.08
N ASP A 30 -2.69 -7.68 15.73
CA ASP A 30 -1.29 -8.09 15.48
C ASP A 30 -1.12 -9.63 15.58
N LYS A 31 -1.81 -10.29 16.52
CA LYS A 31 -1.68 -11.74 16.73
C LYS A 31 -2.19 -12.61 15.58
N TYR A 32 -2.98 -12.05 14.68
CA TYR A 32 -3.57 -12.76 13.54
C TYR A 32 -2.85 -12.51 12.21
N TYR A 33 -1.73 -11.77 12.25
CA TYR A 33 -0.92 -11.46 11.08
C TYR A 33 0.57 -11.75 11.31
N PRO A 34 1.37 -11.88 10.26
CA PRO A 34 2.82 -12.01 10.41
C PRO A 34 3.44 -10.85 11.21
N PRO A 35 4.46 -11.11 12.03
CA PRO A 35 5.15 -12.39 12.20
C PRO A 35 4.47 -13.36 13.17
N GLN A 36 3.43 -12.94 13.94
CA GLN A 36 2.79 -13.75 14.99
C GLN A 36 2.00 -14.92 14.41
N SER A 37 1.32 -14.71 13.27
CA SER A 37 0.63 -15.78 12.56
C SER A 37 0.81 -15.69 11.05
N GLN A 38 1.34 -16.77 10.45
CA GLN A 38 1.43 -16.92 8.99
C GLN A 38 0.08 -17.31 8.36
N LYS A 39 -0.88 -17.77 9.15
CA LYS A 39 -2.20 -18.20 8.68
C LYS A 39 -3.14 -17.05 8.41
N MET A 40 -2.81 -15.84 8.91
CA MET A 40 -3.64 -14.64 8.79
C MET A 40 -5.12 -14.93 9.12
N GLU A 41 -5.37 -15.49 10.33
CA GLU A 41 -6.69 -16.03 10.72
C GLU A 41 -7.82 -15.02 10.58
N PHE A 42 -7.55 -13.74 10.91
CA PHE A 42 -8.57 -12.70 10.74
C PHE A 42 -8.95 -12.51 9.27
N LEU A 43 -7.96 -12.47 8.37
CA LEU A 43 -8.22 -12.39 6.92
C LEU A 43 -8.94 -13.63 6.41
N SER A 44 -8.53 -14.82 6.87
CA SER A 44 -9.18 -16.10 6.51
C SER A 44 -10.65 -16.10 6.94
N ASN A 45 -10.97 -15.56 8.13
CA ASN A 45 -12.34 -15.43 8.59
C ASN A 45 -13.17 -14.43 7.76
N MET A 46 -12.55 -13.31 7.29
CA MET A 46 -13.20 -12.39 6.34
C MET A 46 -13.55 -13.09 5.01
N PHE A 47 -12.65 -13.93 4.48
CA PHE A 47 -12.94 -14.73 3.29
C PHE A 47 -14.04 -15.75 3.54
N ALA A 48 -14.07 -16.41 4.69
CA ALA A 48 -15.12 -17.34 5.07
C ALA A 48 -16.50 -16.66 5.10
N MET A 49 -16.59 -15.44 5.66
CA MET A 49 -17.82 -14.65 5.65
C MET A 49 -18.26 -14.28 4.22
N SER A 50 -17.32 -13.84 3.38
CA SER A 50 -17.61 -13.50 1.97
C SER A 50 -18.15 -14.71 1.21
N THR A 51 -17.50 -15.88 1.36
CA THR A 51 -17.93 -17.14 0.76
C THR A 51 -19.31 -17.56 1.26
N ALA A 52 -19.55 -17.47 2.56
CA ALA A 52 -20.83 -17.82 3.15
C ALA A 52 -21.96 -16.90 2.63
N PHE A 53 -21.70 -15.60 2.52
CA PHE A 53 -22.65 -14.65 1.97
C PHE A 53 -23.03 -14.98 0.51
N HIS A 54 -22.03 -15.31 -0.30
CA HIS A 54 -22.25 -15.77 -1.67
C HIS A 54 -23.02 -17.11 -1.71
N GLY A 55 -22.66 -18.03 -0.81
CA GLY A 55 -23.34 -19.32 -0.68
C GLY A 55 -24.83 -19.21 -0.38
N ILE A 56 -25.26 -18.23 0.44
CA ILE A 56 -26.68 -17.94 0.70
C ILE A 56 -27.35 -17.57 -0.62
N THR A 57 -26.83 -16.58 -1.34
CA THR A 57 -27.42 -16.07 -2.57
C THR A 57 -27.52 -17.16 -3.64
N LEU A 58 -26.43 -17.90 -3.84
CA LEU A 58 -26.37 -18.97 -4.84
C LEU A 58 -27.44 -20.04 -4.59
N ASN A 59 -27.57 -20.49 -3.34
CA ASN A 59 -28.50 -21.57 -3.01
C ASN A 59 -29.97 -21.09 -3.02
N ILE A 60 -30.25 -19.85 -2.68
CA ILE A 60 -31.61 -19.29 -2.82
C ILE A 60 -32.03 -19.22 -4.28
N ASN A 61 -31.16 -18.76 -5.18
CA ASN A 61 -31.42 -18.69 -6.61
C ASN A 61 -31.75 -20.08 -7.24
N GLU A 62 -31.20 -21.13 -6.61
CA GLU A 62 -31.46 -22.52 -7.04
C GLU A 62 -32.59 -23.20 -6.23
N GLY A 63 -33.31 -22.46 -5.38
CA GLY A 63 -34.39 -23.01 -4.55
C GLY A 63 -33.92 -23.91 -3.40
N ARG A 64 -32.62 -23.99 -3.13
CA ARG A 64 -32.02 -24.86 -2.12
C ARG A 64 -31.95 -24.21 -0.73
N TRP A 65 -33.11 -23.88 -0.16
CA TRP A 65 -33.24 -23.09 1.06
C TRP A 65 -32.53 -23.70 2.27
N GLU A 66 -32.51 -25.01 2.42
CA GLU A 66 -31.82 -25.67 3.55
C GLU A 66 -30.30 -25.46 3.46
N LYS A 67 -29.73 -25.52 2.25
CA LYS A 67 -28.31 -25.21 2.03
C LYS A 67 -28.02 -23.75 2.25
N ALA A 68 -28.91 -22.86 1.84
CA ALA A 68 -28.79 -21.43 2.12
C ALA A 68 -28.78 -21.16 3.64
N LEU A 69 -29.59 -21.90 4.41
CA LEU A 69 -29.63 -21.79 5.85
C LEU A 69 -28.33 -22.23 6.53
N ASP A 70 -27.71 -23.31 6.05
CA ASP A 70 -26.39 -23.73 6.54
C ASP A 70 -25.34 -22.63 6.33
N TRP A 71 -25.34 -22.02 5.16
CA TRP A 71 -24.45 -20.88 4.87
C TRP A 71 -24.75 -19.65 5.73
N ALA A 72 -26.04 -19.35 6.00
CA ALA A 72 -26.41 -18.24 6.87
C ALA A 72 -25.94 -18.44 8.31
N ARG A 73 -26.03 -19.66 8.83
CA ARG A 73 -25.48 -20.03 10.14
C ARG A 73 -23.96 -19.91 10.20
N GLN A 74 -23.29 -20.34 9.16
CA GLN A 74 -21.83 -20.20 9.07
C GLN A 74 -21.40 -18.72 9.00
N LEU A 75 -22.10 -17.90 8.20
CA LEU A 75 -21.88 -16.45 8.17
C LEU A 75 -22.02 -15.82 9.54
N LYS A 76 -23.13 -16.12 10.25
CA LYS A 76 -23.34 -15.65 11.63
C LYS A 76 -22.16 -16.03 12.53
N LYS A 77 -21.75 -17.30 12.54
CA LYS A 77 -20.63 -17.80 13.36
C LYS A 77 -19.35 -17.01 13.09
N SER A 78 -18.98 -16.84 11.83
CA SER A 78 -17.78 -16.10 11.43
C SER A 78 -17.87 -14.61 11.75
N TYR A 79 -19.07 -14.02 11.64
CA TYR A 79 -19.31 -12.63 11.98
C TYR A 79 -19.13 -12.36 13.48
N GLU A 80 -19.69 -13.20 14.33
CA GLU A 80 -19.51 -13.14 15.79
C GLU A 80 -18.06 -13.42 16.20
N GLU A 81 -17.37 -14.34 15.50
CA GLU A 81 -15.95 -14.60 15.73
C GLU A 81 -15.10 -13.37 15.43
N SER A 82 -15.36 -12.67 14.34
CA SER A 82 -14.65 -11.43 14.02
C SER A 82 -14.77 -10.38 15.12
N ALA A 83 -15.95 -10.25 15.74
CA ALA A 83 -16.16 -9.34 16.84
C ALA A 83 -15.33 -9.73 18.09
N ARG A 84 -15.15 -11.03 18.34
CA ARG A 84 -14.31 -11.54 19.44
C ARG A 84 -12.82 -11.39 19.13
N MET A 85 -12.43 -11.55 17.85
CA MET A 85 -11.04 -11.45 17.43
C MET A 85 -10.46 -10.06 17.64
N VAL A 86 -11.27 -9.01 17.40
CA VAL A 86 -10.84 -7.61 17.51
C VAL A 86 -11.87 -6.83 18.35
N PRO A 87 -11.77 -6.90 19.68
CA PRO A 87 -12.74 -6.27 20.60
C PRO A 87 -12.87 -4.76 20.41
N GLU A 88 -11.82 -4.07 19.95
CA GLU A 88 -11.83 -2.64 19.70
C GLU A 88 -12.76 -2.27 18.53
N TRP A 89 -13.11 -3.23 17.69
CA TRP A 89 -14.02 -3.04 16.55
C TRP A 89 -15.43 -3.58 16.80
N LYS A 90 -15.75 -3.98 18.06
CA LYS A 90 -17.06 -4.55 18.45
C LYS A 90 -18.26 -3.72 17.97
N ASP A 91 -18.11 -2.39 17.94
CA ASP A 91 -19.21 -1.48 17.58
C ASP A 91 -19.59 -1.54 16.10
N TYR A 92 -18.73 -2.07 15.24
CA TYR A 92 -19.06 -2.36 13.85
C TYR A 92 -19.92 -3.62 13.69
N PHE A 93 -19.86 -4.53 14.67
CA PHE A 93 -20.59 -5.78 14.61
C PHE A 93 -21.92 -5.66 15.34
N LYS A 94 -22.97 -6.11 14.68
CA LYS A 94 -24.36 -6.09 15.18
C LYS A 94 -24.92 -7.51 15.10
N PRO A 95 -24.70 -8.37 16.12
CA PRO A 95 -25.11 -9.79 16.09
C PRO A 95 -26.59 -10.00 15.75
N ALA A 96 -27.48 -9.10 16.21
CA ALA A 96 -28.91 -9.16 15.90
C ALA A 96 -29.21 -9.10 14.38
N LEU A 97 -28.37 -8.43 13.58
CA LEU A 97 -28.56 -8.38 12.12
C LEU A 97 -28.16 -9.72 11.48
N ALA A 98 -27.18 -10.42 12.01
CA ALA A 98 -26.84 -11.77 11.54
C ALA A 98 -27.94 -12.77 11.93
N ASP A 99 -28.55 -12.62 13.14
CA ASP A 99 -29.71 -13.39 13.54
C ASP A 99 -30.92 -13.15 12.61
N ASN A 100 -31.16 -11.89 12.27
CA ASN A 100 -32.26 -11.53 11.35
C ASN A 100 -32.05 -12.16 9.97
N LEU A 101 -30.83 -12.21 9.46
CA LEU A 101 -30.54 -12.88 8.19
C LEU A 101 -30.82 -14.39 8.29
N VAL A 102 -30.41 -15.06 9.36
CA VAL A 102 -30.73 -16.48 9.58
C VAL A 102 -32.24 -16.72 9.59
N LYS A 103 -33.00 -15.90 10.35
CA LYS A 103 -34.46 -15.97 10.41
C LYS A 103 -35.13 -15.71 9.05
N ALA A 104 -34.60 -14.74 8.28
CA ALA A 104 -35.11 -14.44 6.95
C ALA A 104 -34.93 -15.64 5.99
N VAL A 105 -33.77 -16.31 6.04
CA VAL A 105 -33.54 -17.52 5.23
C VAL A 105 -34.46 -18.67 5.67
N GLN A 106 -34.67 -18.83 6.99
CA GLN A 106 -35.59 -19.84 7.54
C GLN A 106 -37.04 -19.63 7.06
N SER A 107 -37.46 -18.37 6.92
CA SER A 107 -38.82 -18.07 6.45
C SER A 107 -39.03 -18.35 4.96
N LYS A 108 -37.96 -18.68 4.23
CA LYS A 108 -37.95 -18.94 2.76
C LYS A 108 -38.55 -17.77 1.97
N ASN A 109 -38.41 -16.55 2.47
CA ASN A 109 -38.90 -15.32 1.83
C ASN A 109 -37.72 -14.52 1.25
N ALA A 110 -37.64 -14.46 -0.08
CA ALA A 110 -36.52 -13.82 -0.77
C ALA A 110 -36.39 -12.32 -0.46
N ASP A 111 -37.49 -11.58 -0.37
CA ASP A 111 -37.48 -10.15 -0.07
C ASP A 111 -36.96 -9.88 1.34
N SER A 112 -37.35 -10.69 2.31
CA SER A 112 -36.84 -10.64 3.68
C SER A 112 -35.35 -10.91 3.73
N VAL A 113 -34.85 -11.87 2.93
CA VAL A 113 -33.41 -12.16 2.83
C VAL A 113 -32.65 -10.99 2.20
N ILE A 114 -33.17 -10.40 1.13
CA ILE A 114 -32.56 -9.23 0.47
C ILE A 114 -32.45 -8.06 1.46
N LYS A 115 -33.51 -7.79 2.22
CA LYS A 115 -33.53 -6.73 3.24
C LYS A 115 -32.49 -6.99 4.33
N ALA A 116 -32.53 -8.17 4.95
CA ALA A 116 -31.59 -8.55 6.03
C ALA A 116 -30.13 -8.57 5.55
N SER A 117 -29.88 -9.04 4.32
CA SER A 117 -28.58 -9.02 3.68
C SER A 117 -28.02 -7.61 3.51
N ARG A 118 -28.88 -6.67 3.08
CA ARG A 118 -28.50 -5.27 2.91
C ARG A 118 -28.16 -4.61 4.24
N GLU A 119 -28.98 -4.84 5.27
CA GLU A 119 -28.74 -4.29 6.62
C GLU A 119 -27.45 -4.81 7.24
N LEU A 120 -27.20 -6.11 7.14
CA LEU A 120 -25.93 -6.71 7.60
C LEU A 120 -24.74 -6.20 6.77
N GLY A 121 -24.88 -6.13 5.44
CA GLY A 121 -23.84 -5.64 4.53
C GLY A 121 -23.40 -4.20 4.80
N GLN A 122 -24.30 -3.34 5.30
CA GLN A 122 -23.95 -1.97 5.70
C GLN A 122 -22.92 -1.94 6.82
N THR A 123 -22.97 -2.86 7.77
CA THR A 123 -21.98 -2.97 8.85
C THR A 123 -20.60 -3.36 8.31
N CYS A 124 -20.56 -4.29 7.37
CA CYS A 124 -19.34 -4.70 6.68
C CYS A 124 -18.74 -3.52 5.90
N ASN A 125 -19.55 -2.83 5.11
CA ASN A 125 -19.10 -1.68 4.33
C ASN A 125 -18.55 -0.57 5.22
N LYS A 126 -19.19 -0.28 6.35
CA LYS A 126 -18.72 0.74 7.29
C LYS A 126 -17.35 0.39 7.86
N CYS A 127 -17.17 -0.84 8.34
CA CYS A 127 -15.89 -1.30 8.86
C CYS A 127 -14.78 -1.28 7.78
N HIS A 128 -15.09 -1.77 6.58
CA HIS A 128 -14.13 -1.77 5.47
C HIS A 128 -13.76 -0.36 5.03
N SER A 129 -14.72 0.55 4.94
CA SER A 129 -14.47 1.97 4.61
C SER A 129 -13.50 2.61 5.60
N ASP A 130 -13.66 2.34 6.90
CA ASP A 130 -12.87 2.97 7.94
C ASP A 130 -11.48 2.34 8.13
N HIS A 131 -11.32 1.04 7.86
CA HIS A 131 -10.14 0.28 8.30
C HIS A 131 -9.41 -0.50 7.21
N GLN A 132 -10.07 -0.93 6.14
CA GLN A 132 -9.49 -1.88 5.18
C GLN A 132 -8.19 -1.39 4.55
N ALA A 133 -8.14 -0.10 4.14
CA ALA A 133 -6.97 0.47 3.51
C ALA A 133 -5.76 0.48 4.45
N VAL A 134 -5.97 0.91 5.70
CA VAL A 134 -4.92 0.96 6.72
C VAL A 134 -4.43 -0.42 7.11
N VAL A 135 -5.33 -1.39 7.28
CA VAL A 135 -5.00 -2.80 7.57
C VAL A 135 -4.14 -3.39 6.46
N LYS A 136 -4.53 -3.18 5.19
CA LYS A 136 -3.75 -3.64 4.03
C LYS A 136 -2.35 -3.02 4.02
N LEU A 137 -2.25 -1.71 4.21
CA LEU A 137 -0.96 -1.01 4.21
C LEU A 137 -0.07 -1.42 5.40
N TYR A 138 -0.67 -1.73 6.54
CA TYR A 138 0.07 -2.08 7.75
C TYR A 138 0.57 -3.53 7.77
N TYR A 139 -0.26 -4.50 7.34
CA TYR A 139 0.05 -5.93 7.47
C TYR A 139 0.48 -6.61 6.16
N HIS A 140 0.08 -6.09 4.99
CA HIS A 140 0.33 -6.75 3.71
C HIS A 140 1.50 -6.14 2.92
N PHE A 141 2.05 -5.02 3.38
CA PHE A 141 3.28 -4.45 2.83
C PHE A 141 4.46 -4.74 3.75
N PRO A 142 5.67 -4.91 3.20
CA PRO A 142 6.88 -5.07 4.00
C PRO A 142 7.07 -3.91 4.99
N ARG A 143 7.62 -4.22 6.14
CA ARG A 143 8.06 -3.20 7.11
C ARG A 143 9.38 -2.62 6.65
N TYR A 144 9.31 -1.57 5.84
CA TYR A 144 10.49 -0.94 5.23
C TYR A 144 11.51 -0.42 6.26
N ASP A 145 11.06 -0.08 7.46
CA ASP A 145 11.94 0.29 8.57
C ASP A 145 12.77 -0.88 9.13
N LYS A 146 12.41 -2.12 8.78
CA LYS A 146 13.14 -3.35 9.14
C LYS A 146 14.05 -3.87 8.03
N ILE A 147 13.90 -3.35 6.82
CA ILE A 147 14.70 -3.75 5.66
C ILE A 147 16.03 -2.97 5.69
N THR A 148 17.14 -3.69 5.62
CA THR A 148 18.47 -3.12 5.43
C THR A 148 19.00 -3.49 4.07
N ILE A 149 19.77 -2.57 3.49
CA ILE A 149 20.43 -2.72 2.19
C ILE A 149 21.92 -2.46 2.43
N GLU A 150 22.74 -3.37 1.95
CA GLU A 150 24.19 -3.17 1.93
C GLU A 150 24.52 -2.08 0.92
N ASP A 151 25.20 -1.03 1.38
CA ASP A 151 25.74 0.02 0.50
C ASP A 151 27.03 -0.49 -0.15
N PRO A 152 27.06 -0.72 -1.47
CA PRO A 152 28.23 -1.30 -2.12
C PRO A 152 29.43 -0.34 -2.17
N VAL A 153 29.22 0.95 -1.92
CA VAL A 153 30.27 1.98 -1.94
C VAL A 153 30.96 2.12 -0.57
N GLU A 154 30.14 2.12 0.50
CA GLU A 154 30.67 2.33 1.86
C GLU A 154 30.74 1.04 2.68
N LEU A 155 30.37 -0.10 2.08
CA LEU A 155 30.40 -1.45 2.65
C LEU A 155 29.72 -1.54 4.03
N GLN A 156 28.56 -0.89 4.17
CA GLN A 156 27.78 -0.89 5.40
C GLN A 156 26.32 -1.16 5.15
N ASN A 157 25.65 -1.77 6.12
CA ASN A 157 24.22 -2.01 6.07
C ASN A 157 23.45 -0.75 6.50
N LEU A 158 22.59 -0.23 5.62
CA LEU A 158 21.77 0.94 5.85
C LEU A 158 20.28 0.57 5.88
N LYS A 159 19.51 1.27 6.69
CA LYS A 159 18.06 1.22 6.57
C LYS A 159 17.62 1.74 5.19
N THR A 160 16.56 1.18 4.65
CA THR A 160 16.09 1.53 3.30
C THR A 160 16.01 3.04 3.06
N LYS A 161 15.47 3.81 4.03
CA LYS A 161 15.34 5.26 3.92
C LYS A 161 16.70 5.98 3.79
N ASP A 162 17.67 5.57 4.58
CA ASP A 162 19.03 6.15 4.57
C ASP A 162 19.76 5.77 3.28
N TYR A 163 19.58 4.51 2.83
CA TYR A 163 20.10 4.06 1.55
C TYR A 163 19.57 4.88 0.38
N MET A 164 18.25 5.08 0.29
CA MET A 164 17.63 5.89 -0.76
C MET A 164 18.12 7.34 -0.73
N LYS A 165 18.32 7.90 0.47
CA LYS A 165 18.90 9.25 0.62
C LYS A 165 20.32 9.32 0.08
N ARG A 166 21.18 8.34 0.38
CA ARG A 166 22.56 8.30 -0.12
C ARG A 166 22.61 8.14 -1.63
N MET A 167 21.83 7.22 -2.19
CA MET A 167 21.73 7.04 -3.64
C MET A 167 21.26 8.34 -4.33
N ALA A 168 20.23 8.98 -3.80
CA ALA A 168 19.73 10.27 -4.33
C ALA A 168 20.78 11.38 -4.22
N ASN A 169 21.57 11.42 -3.14
CA ASN A 169 22.66 12.38 -2.99
C ASN A 169 23.76 12.16 -4.04
N SER A 170 24.15 10.90 -4.31
CA SER A 170 25.12 10.59 -5.38
C SER A 170 24.65 11.09 -6.74
N MET A 171 23.36 10.83 -7.07
CA MET A 171 22.78 11.33 -8.32
C MET A 171 22.80 12.87 -8.40
N LYS A 172 22.42 13.56 -7.31
CA LYS A 172 22.43 15.04 -7.26
C LYS A 172 23.84 15.59 -7.36
N SER A 173 24.82 14.96 -6.68
CA SER A 173 26.22 15.39 -6.75
C SER A 173 26.77 15.21 -8.15
N LEU A 174 26.48 14.10 -8.84
CA LEU A 174 26.79 13.93 -10.26
C LEU A 174 26.27 15.12 -11.08
N GLN A 175 25.00 15.48 -10.93
CA GLN A 175 24.38 16.58 -11.67
C GLN A 175 25.07 17.92 -11.36
N VAL A 176 25.32 18.22 -10.08
CA VAL A 176 25.96 19.48 -9.66
C VAL A 176 27.36 19.60 -10.24
N PHE A 177 28.22 18.59 -10.08
CA PHE A 177 29.59 18.64 -10.60
C PHE A 177 29.65 18.67 -12.12
N LEU A 178 28.72 17.97 -12.80
CA LEU A 178 28.61 18.04 -14.26
C LEU A 178 28.21 19.45 -14.74
N MET A 179 27.30 20.11 -14.04
CA MET A 179 26.90 21.51 -14.34
C MET A 179 28.03 22.50 -14.07
N GLN A 180 28.91 22.22 -13.12
CA GLN A 180 30.08 23.03 -12.80
C GLN A 180 31.28 22.76 -13.73
N GLY A 181 31.20 21.75 -14.59
CA GLY A 181 32.29 21.34 -15.49
C GLY A 181 33.36 20.48 -14.82
N ASP A 182 33.17 20.06 -13.56
CA ASP A 182 34.06 19.15 -12.85
C ASP A 182 33.71 17.69 -13.22
N VAL A 183 34.19 17.27 -14.38
CA VAL A 183 33.90 15.95 -14.96
C VAL A 183 34.45 14.82 -14.09
N ALA A 184 35.58 15.02 -13.41
CA ALA A 184 36.20 13.98 -12.57
C ALA A 184 35.30 13.65 -11.38
N LYS A 185 34.84 14.67 -10.65
CA LYS A 185 33.89 14.48 -9.53
C LYS A 185 32.51 14.03 -10.01
N ALA A 186 32.05 14.52 -11.15
CA ALA A 186 30.81 14.05 -11.75
C ALA A 186 30.85 12.53 -12.01
N LYS A 187 31.95 12.05 -12.56
CA LYS A 187 32.16 10.61 -12.78
C LYS A 187 32.16 9.82 -11.47
N GLU A 188 32.96 10.23 -10.48
CA GLU A 188 33.02 9.57 -9.16
C GLU A 188 31.63 9.40 -8.54
N HIS A 189 30.85 10.48 -8.49
CA HIS A 189 29.50 10.45 -7.93
C HIS A 189 28.51 9.68 -8.81
N GLY A 190 28.73 9.67 -10.11
CA GLY A 190 27.97 8.88 -11.07
C GLY A 190 28.19 7.39 -10.92
N ASP A 191 29.44 6.96 -10.76
CA ASP A 191 29.78 5.56 -10.48
C ASP A 191 29.17 5.12 -9.14
N ASN A 192 29.30 5.92 -8.09
CA ASN A 192 28.66 5.67 -6.80
C ASN A 192 27.12 5.57 -6.89
N PHE A 193 26.49 6.38 -7.75
CA PHE A 193 25.05 6.28 -8.00
C PHE A 193 24.71 4.97 -8.71
N VAL A 194 25.45 4.62 -9.77
CA VAL A 194 25.19 3.41 -10.55
C VAL A 194 25.34 2.15 -9.70
N GLU A 195 26.40 2.05 -8.89
CA GLU A 195 26.61 0.90 -7.99
C GLU A 195 25.46 0.75 -6.99
N ARG A 196 25.04 1.84 -6.34
CA ARG A 196 23.89 1.83 -5.44
C ARG A 196 22.60 1.48 -6.17
N ALA A 197 22.38 2.02 -7.37
CA ALA A 197 21.19 1.73 -8.14
C ALA A 197 21.13 0.26 -8.60
N LYS A 198 22.25 -0.34 -9.03
CA LYS A 198 22.33 -1.77 -9.36
C LYS A 198 21.94 -2.68 -8.20
N GLN A 199 22.32 -2.33 -6.96
CA GLN A 199 21.96 -3.10 -5.76
C GLN A 199 20.46 -3.24 -5.54
N LEU A 200 19.63 -2.32 -6.06
CA LEU A 200 18.17 -2.43 -5.97
C LEU A 200 17.61 -3.64 -6.73
N ASN A 201 18.26 -4.11 -7.79
CA ASN A 201 17.86 -5.34 -8.47
C ASN A 201 17.93 -6.53 -7.50
N THR A 202 19.02 -6.67 -6.74
CA THR A 202 19.17 -7.72 -5.72
C THR A 202 18.12 -7.62 -4.63
N MET A 203 17.77 -6.40 -4.22
CA MET A 203 16.72 -6.19 -3.21
C MET A 203 15.31 -6.50 -3.75
N CYS A 204 15.04 -6.18 -5.02
CA CYS A 204 13.78 -6.47 -5.67
C CYS A 204 13.45 -7.98 -5.62
N THR A 205 14.44 -8.84 -5.85
CA THR A 205 14.28 -10.30 -5.82
C THR A 205 13.97 -10.86 -4.42
N LYS A 206 14.30 -10.14 -3.35
CA LYS A 206 13.98 -10.57 -1.97
C LYS A 206 12.52 -10.38 -1.60
N CYS A 207 11.82 -9.44 -2.25
CA CYS A 207 10.45 -9.07 -1.91
C CYS A 207 9.44 -9.52 -2.98
N HIS A 208 9.83 -9.53 -4.25
CA HIS A 208 8.96 -9.90 -5.36
C HIS A 208 9.23 -11.34 -5.82
N THR A 209 8.19 -12.14 -5.89
CA THR A 209 8.25 -13.53 -6.40
C THR A 209 7.91 -13.63 -7.89
N SER A 210 7.22 -12.63 -8.43
CA SER A 210 6.86 -12.57 -9.85
C SER A 210 8.03 -12.05 -10.69
N LYS A 211 8.50 -12.85 -11.63
CA LYS A 211 9.51 -12.44 -12.62
C LYS A 211 9.10 -11.17 -13.38
N ALA A 212 7.84 -11.06 -13.77
CA ALA A 212 7.31 -9.90 -14.48
C ALA A 212 7.41 -8.61 -13.62
N SER A 213 7.15 -8.70 -12.31
CA SER A 213 7.28 -7.56 -11.39
C SER A 213 8.75 -7.12 -11.27
N ILE A 214 9.67 -8.07 -11.13
CA ILE A 214 11.11 -7.79 -11.04
C ILE A 214 11.59 -7.13 -12.33
N GLU A 215 11.26 -7.69 -13.49
CA GLU A 215 11.63 -7.13 -14.79
C GLU A 215 11.09 -5.70 -15.00
N SER A 216 9.84 -5.45 -14.58
CA SER A 216 9.21 -4.13 -14.72
C SER A 216 9.83 -3.05 -13.84
N LEU A 217 10.35 -3.40 -12.65
CA LEU A 217 10.83 -2.44 -11.65
C LEU A 217 12.34 -2.26 -11.68
N ALA A 218 13.09 -3.36 -11.70
CA ALA A 218 14.55 -3.35 -11.57
C ALA A 218 15.22 -4.46 -12.40
N GLY A 219 14.59 -4.91 -13.49
CA GLY A 219 15.07 -6.00 -14.32
C GLY A 219 16.15 -5.59 -15.32
N ARG A 220 16.25 -6.37 -16.40
CA ARG A 220 17.32 -6.22 -17.41
C ARG A 220 17.35 -4.83 -18.04
N ASP A 221 16.21 -4.27 -18.41
CA ASP A 221 16.16 -2.97 -19.07
C ASP A 221 16.62 -1.83 -18.14
N TYR A 222 16.28 -1.93 -16.85
CA TYR A 222 16.80 -1.03 -15.82
C TYR A 222 18.32 -1.12 -15.68
N LEU A 223 18.88 -2.32 -15.60
CA LEU A 223 20.32 -2.54 -15.52
C LEU A 223 21.02 -2.02 -16.78
N THR A 224 20.44 -2.25 -17.95
CA THR A 224 20.97 -1.71 -19.22
C THR A 224 20.99 -0.17 -19.23
N ALA A 225 19.95 0.48 -18.68
CA ALA A 225 19.93 1.95 -18.56
C ALA A 225 21.06 2.46 -17.65
N LEU A 226 21.35 1.76 -16.54
CA LEU A 226 22.47 2.08 -15.65
C LEU A 226 23.83 1.89 -16.33
N ASP A 227 24.01 0.78 -17.06
CA ASP A 227 25.24 0.50 -17.81
C ASP A 227 25.46 1.54 -18.91
N ASN A 228 24.42 2.01 -19.56
CA ASN A 228 24.51 3.09 -20.54
C ASN A 228 24.97 4.41 -19.90
N LEU A 229 24.43 4.77 -18.72
CA LEU A 229 24.93 5.94 -17.98
C LEU A 229 26.40 5.79 -17.63
N GLN A 230 26.81 4.64 -17.10
CA GLN A 230 28.20 4.36 -16.74
C GLN A 230 29.12 4.47 -17.95
N ARG A 231 28.69 3.97 -19.11
CA ARG A 231 29.47 4.05 -20.35
C ARG A 231 29.70 5.50 -20.79
N VAL A 232 28.69 6.36 -20.76
CA VAL A 232 28.85 7.77 -21.17
C VAL A 232 29.67 8.57 -20.17
N LEU A 233 29.64 8.25 -18.89
CA LEU A 233 30.51 8.85 -17.86
C LEU A 233 31.97 8.46 -18.04
N ASN A 234 32.25 7.31 -18.64
CA ASN A 234 33.59 6.79 -18.92
C ASN A 234 34.08 7.11 -20.34
N ALA A 235 33.31 7.85 -21.12
CA ALA A 235 33.72 8.26 -22.46
C ALA A 235 34.87 9.30 -22.42
N PRO A 236 35.77 9.35 -23.44
CA PRO A 236 36.83 10.34 -23.49
C PRO A 236 36.33 11.78 -23.42
N GLN A 237 35.12 12.04 -23.94
CA GLN A 237 34.43 13.31 -23.84
C GLN A 237 33.04 13.08 -23.25
N VAL A 238 32.80 13.62 -22.06
CA VAL A 238 31.53 13.49 -21.36
C VAL A 238 30.58 14.61 -21.80
N SER A 239 29.52 14.26 -22.52
CA SER A 239 28.48 15.20 -22.90
C SER A 239 27.46 15.34 -21.78
N ARG A 240 27.27 16.56 -21.29
CA ARG A 240 26.26 16.89 -20.26
C ARG A 240 24.85 16.48 -20.72
N GLU A 241 24.47 16.81 -21.94
CA GLU A 241 23.16 16.49 -22.51
C GLU A 241 22.90 14.98 -22.53
N THR A 242 23.91 14.20 -22.97
CA THR A 242 23.82 12.74 -23.03
C THR A 242 23.67 12.13 -21.62
N VAL A 243 24.40 12.63 -20.63
CA VAL A 243 24.27 12.17 -19.24
C VAL A 243 22.87 12.46 -18.68
N PHE A 244 22.35 13.68 -18.88
CA PHE A 244 21.00 14.03 -18.43
C PHE A 244 19.92 13.21 -19.11
N LYS A 245 20.07 12.86 -20.38
CA LYS A 245 19.16 11.94 -21.08
C LYS A 245 19.13 10.59 -20.39
N HIS A 246 20.29 9.97 -20.11
CA HIS A 246 20.35 8.67 -19.42
C HIS A 246 19.82 8.73 -17.99
N LEU A 247 20.06 9.84 -17.27
CA LEU A 247 19.44 10.05 -15.95
C LEU A 247 17.90 10.13 -16.04
N SER A 248 17.36 10.75 -17.08
CA SER A 248 15.93 10.79 -17.34
C SER A 248 15.36 9.40 -17.63
N ASP A 249 16.05 8.59 -18.43
CA ASP A 249 15.65 7.21 -18.73
C ASP A 249 15.61 6.35 -17.45
N ILE A 250 16.64 6.45 -16.60
CA ILE A 250 16.67 5.79 -15.30
C ILE A 250 15.57 6.31 -14.38
N GLY A 251 15.28 7.61 -14.44
CA GLY A 251 14.23 8.27 -13.65
C GLY A 251 12.85 7.64 -13.82
N GLN A 252 12.54 7.07 -14.99
CA GLN A 252 11.28 6.36 -15.22
C GLN A 252 11.14 5.11 -14.37
N TYR A 253 12.23 4.37 -14.15
CA TYR A 253 12.23 3.19 -13.25
C TYR A 253 12.10 3.62 -11.80
N CYS A 254 12.79 4.69 -11.39
CA CYS A 254 12.63 5.27 -10.05
C CYS A 254 11.17 5.67 -9.79
N TYR A 255 10.52 6.30 -10.77
CA TYR A 255 9.12 6.67 -10.68
C TYR A 255 8.19 5.45 -10.53
N ARG A 256 8.40 4.37 -11.31
CA ARG A 256 7.63 3.13 -11.19
C ARG A 256 7.77 2.51 -9.79
N CYS A 257 9.02 2.39 -9.29
CA CYS A 257 9.27 1.88 -7.94
C CYS A 257 8.59 2.74 -6.87
N HIS A 258 8.69 4.07 -6.99
CA HIS A 258 8.08 4.98 -6.02
C HIS A 258 6.55 4.91 -6.04
N ASN A 259 5.91 4.74 -7.20
CA ASN A 259 4.46 4.57 -7.28
C ASN A 259 3.97 3.30 -6.55
N VAL A 260 4.80 2.26 -6.49
CA VAL A 260 4.44 1.01 -5.80
C VAL A 260 4.79 1.08 -4.31
N HIS A 261 5.95 1.64 -3.96
CA HIS A 261 6.55 1.49 -2.62
C HIS A 261 6.46 2.74 -1.75
N LEU A 262 6.53 3.94 -2.33
CA LEU A 262 6.63 5.17 -1.54
C LEU A 262 5.35 5.45 -0.74
N ILE A 263 4.18 5.25 -1.33
CA ILE A 263 2.91 5.48 -0.64
C ILE A 263 2.77 4.59 0.61
N PRO A 264 2.98 3.24 0.52
CA PRO A 264 3.00 2.40 1.71
C PRO A 264 4.00 2.83 2.78
N VAL A 265 5.22 3.26 2.38
CA VAL A 265 6.24 3.76 3.31
C VAL A 265 5.76 5.00 4.06
N LEU A 266 5.22 5.99 3.34
CA LEU A 266 4.71 7.23 3.93
C LEU A 266 3.56 6.97 4.90
N VAL A 267 2.64 6.06 4.53
CA VAL A 267 1.54 5.66 5.42
C VAL A 267 2.07 4.93 6.65
N GLN A 268 2.99 3.98 6.50
CA GLN A 268 3.60 3.29 7.64
C GLN A 268 4.34 4.25 8.58
N ASP A 269 5.00 5.28 8.05
CA ASP A 269 5.65 6.31 8.85
C ASP A 269 4.63 7.18 9.61
N ALA A 270 3.51 7.50 8.98
CA ALA A 270 2.43 8.28 9.61
C ALA A 270 1.66 7.49 10.70
N LEU A 271 1.73 6.15 10.67
CA LEU A 271 1.05 5.26 11.63
C LEU A 271 1.94 4.87 12.84
N LYS A 272 3.19 5.32 12.89
CA LYS A 272 4.09 5.10 14.05
C LYS A 272 3.69 5.97 15.22
#